data_1752f3e287ea013e85b9e7a97d5394ce
#
_entry.id   1752f3e287ea013e85b9e7a97d5394ce
#
_cell.length_a   1.000
_cell.length_b   1.000
_cell.length_c   1.000
_cell.angle_alpha   90.00
_cell.angle_beta   90.00
_cell.angle_gamma   90.00
#
_symmetry.space_group_name_H-M   'P 1'
#
loop_
_entity.id
_entity.type
_entity.pdbx_description
1 polymer ?
#
loop_
_entity_poly.entity_id
_entity_poly.type
_entity_poly.pdbx_seq_one_letter_code
_entity_poly.pdbx_strand_id
1 'polypeptide(L)'
;MKESQVIIITLLLFCIVLIIRGEEIQHINPRRSTNQDLTNQEVNKIIQAEDGDVYDCIDINRQPAFNHPLLKDHKIQLKPNSFPVGIDVENPFMYPISEAQLPTAECATGTIPILCNNRQENISTKSTDAIGTSQQQEVAGIKYFDDIYGTQAAINIYEPMVKHHWDLSGSWIQIENGPDVIGAGSWVSPSFSGDSFARFHISWRDEVQNKSCNNHKCPGFVQVSSSVVLGGRIQPVSVYNGPQYAIKVLIFKDPKTENWWLVYGEEKTAIGYWPSSQFSYMKEMASKALWGGYVQGPTASEDSPQMGSGHFASEGYGKAAFVRDIQVVNEDNMRVIPNPVKADPGSTNRRKYTYEYYGHNPNGMHVYYGGPGSYS
;
A
#
# COMPACT_ATOMS: atom_id res chain seq x y z
N MET A 1 -26.39 45.77 -39.67
CA MET A 1 -27.03 45.55 -38.36
C MET A 1 -28.21 44.58 -38.34
N LYS A 2 -28.88 44.31 -39.44
CA LYS A 2 -30.02 43.36 -39.46
C LYS A 2 -29.60 41.88 -39.67
N GLU A 3 -28.50 41.61 -40.36
CA GLU A 3 -28.03 40.22 -40.58
C GLU A 3 -27.39 39.57 -39.35
N SER A 4 -26.70 40.34 -38.53
CA SER A 4 -26.07 39.82 -37.30
C SER A 4 -27.08 39.39 -36.24
N GLN A 5 -28.25 40.00 -36.18
CA GLN A 5 -29.32 39.63 -35.22
C GLN A 5 -30.06 38.38 -35.64
N VAL A 6 -30.18 38.10 -36.92
CA VAL A 6 -30.84 36.90 -37.43
C VAL A 6 -29.97 35.67 -37.15
N ILE A 7 -28.66 35.74 -37.28
CA ILE A 7 -27.72 34.63 -37.00
C ILE A 7 -27.71 34.26 -35.49
N ILE A 8 -27.76 35.28 -34.59
CA ILE A 8 -27.79 35.02 -33.15
C ILE A 8 -29.11 34.35 -32.70
N ILE A 9 -30.24 34.76 -33.27
CA ILE A 9 -31.56 34.18 -32.97
C ILE A 9 -31.62 32.72 -33.49
N THR A 10 -31.02 32.46 -34.67
CA THR A 10 -31.01 31.08 -35.24
C THR A 10 -30.10 30.16 -34.43
N LEU A 11 -28.97 30.61 -33.90
CA LEU A 11 -28.11 29.84 -33.02
C LEU A 11 -28.76 29.57 -31.64
N LEU A 12 -29.48 30.54 -31.07
CA LEU A 12 -30.21 30.38 -29.81
C LEU A 12 -31.38 29.37 -29.95
N LEU A 13 -32.10 29.38 -31.07
CA LEU A 13 -33.15 28.40 -31.34
C LEU A 13 -32.60 26.98 -31.56
N PHE A 14 -31.38 26.83 -32.12
CA PHE A 14 -30.74 25.53 -32.27
C PHE A 14 -30.29 24.97 -30.93
N CYS A 15 -29.79 25.79 -30.00
CA CYS A 15 -29.46 25.39 -28.64
C CYS A 15 -30.70 24.99 -27.82
N ILE A 16 -31.83 25.68 -27.99
CA ILE A 16 -33.07 25.35 -27.27
C ILE A 16 -33.71 24.04 -27.80
N VAL A 17 -33.59 23.73 -29.10
CA VAL A 17 -34.07 22.47 -29.66
C VAL A 17 -33.24 21.28 -29.20
N LEU A 18 -31.94 21.46 -28.88
CA LEU A 18 -31.11 20.41 -28.30
C LEU A 18 -31.40 20.14 -26.81
N ILE A 19 -31.98 21.12 -26.11
CA ILE A 19 -32.35 20.98 -24.69
C ILE A 19 -33.74 20.30 -24.53
N ILE A 20 -34.60 20.33 -25.57
CA ILE A 20 -35.95 19.76 -25.52
C ILE A 20 -36.02 18.32 -26.07
N ARG A 21 -35.03 17.87 -26.81
CA ARG A 21 -34.85 16.45 -27.08
C ARG A 21 -34.08 15.81 -25.95
N GLY A 22 -34.78 15.49 -24.85
CA GLY A 22 -34.33 14.54 -23.87
C GLY A 22 -34.16 13.19 -24.56
N GLU A 23 -33.01 12.95 -25.13
CA GLU A 23 -32.61 11.58 -25.42
C GLU A 23 -32.40 10.89 -24.09
N GLU A 24 -33.23 9.89 -23.80
CA GLU A 24 -32.96 8.88 -22.80
C GLU A 24 -31.50 8.46 -22.97
N ILE A 25 -30.67 8.76 -21.97
CA ILE A 25 -29.35 8.19 -21.87
C ILE A 25 -29.60 6.69 -21.71
N GLN A 26 -29.50 5.96 -22.82
CA GLN A 26 -29.44 4.51 -22.76
C GLN A 26 -28.27 4.18 -21.85
N HIS A 27 -28.57 3.49 -20.74
CA HIS A 27 -27.60 2.83 -19.91
C HIS A 27 -26.68 2.02 -20.83
N ILE A 28 -25.50 2.55 -21.14
CA ILE A 28 -24.44 1.79 -21.76
C ILE A 28 -24.03 0.79 -20.70
N ASN A 29 -24.51 -0.44 -20.83
CA ASN A 29 -23.99 -1.55 -20.06
C ASN A 29 -22.49 -1.60 -20.32
N PRO A 30 -21.64 -1.39 -19.30
CA PRO A 30 -20.21 -1.53 -19.48
C PRO A 30 -19.97 -2.99 -19.89
N ARG A 31 -19.37 -3.20 -21.06
CA ARG A 31 -18.96 -4.53 -21.50
C ARG A 31 -18.04 -5.10 -20.43
N ARG A 32 -18.51 -6.15 -19.79
CA ARG A 32 -17.83 -6.92 -18.75
C ARG A 32 -16.50 -7.42 -19.31
N SER A 33 -15.40 -6.92 -18.78
CA SER A 33 -14.06 -7.45 -19.06
C SER A 33 -13.95 -8.84 -18.44
N THR A 34 -13.60 -9.80 -19.27
CA THR A 34 -13.47 -11.20 -18.88
C THR A 34 -12.10 -11.49 -18.30
N ASN A 35 -11.91 -11.22 -17.02
CA ASN A 35 -10.95 -11.98 -16.23
C ASN A 35 -11.69 -13.18 -15.63
N GLN A 36 -11.42 -14.38 -16.15
CA GLN A 36 -12.20 -15.59 -15.89
C GLN A 36 -12.24 -16.08 -14.43
N ASP A 37 -11.51 -15.47 -13.50
CA ASP A 37 -11.48 -15.88 -12.09
C ASP A 37 -12.30 -14.98 -11.14
N LEU A 38 -12.84 -13.84 -11.61
CA LEU A 38 -13.69 -12.95 -10.80
C LEU A 38 -15.19 -13.10 -11.14
N THR A 39 -15.59 -14.02 -12.01
CA THR A 39 -16.90 -14.04 -12.68
C THR A 39 -18.11 -14.45 -11.83
N ASN A 40 -17.94 -14.73 -10.51
CA ASN A 40 -19.06 -15.10 -9.63
C ASN A 40 -19.29 -14.16 -8.45
N GLN A 41 -18.66 -12.97 -8.42
CA GLN A 41 -18.89 -12.00 -7.36
C GLN A 41 -20.08 -11.10 -7.74
N GLU A 42 -21.14 -11.11 -6.95
CA GLU A 42 -22.22 -10.13 -7.08
C GLU A 42 -21.69 -8.77 -6.58
N VAL A 43 -21.59 -7.82 -7.52
CA VAL A 43 -21.22 -6.43 -7.22
C VAL A 43 -22.47 -5.73 -6.70
N ASN A 44 -22.44 -5.29 -5.44
CA ASN A 44 -23.58 -4.59 -4.82
C ASN A 44 -23.64 -3.10 -5.21
N LYS A 45 -22.49 -2.48 -5.49
CA LYS A 45 -22.36 -1.06 -5.85
C LYS A 45 -21.02 -0.84 -6.54
N ILE A 46 -21.03 -0.02 -7.59
CA ILE A 46 -19.82 0.50 -8.23
C ILE A 46 -19.64 1.95 -7.79
N ILE A 47 -18.43 2.31 -7.36
CA ILE A 47 -18.06 3.67 -6.95
C ILE A 47 -16.97 4.15 -7.89
N GLN A 48 -17.16 5.33 -8.46
CA GLN A 48 -16.14 6.04 -9.21
C GLN A 48 -15.59 7.17 -8.34
N ALA A 49 -14.29 7.12 -8.08
CA ALA A 49 -13.59 8.16 -7.32
C ALA A 49 -13.22 9.35 -8.21
N GLU A 50 -12.95 10.49 -7.59
CA GLU A 50 -12.59 11.74 -8.30
C GLU A 50 -11.25 11.62 -9.06
N ASP A 51 -10.34 10.78 -8.60
CA ASP A 51 -9.05 10.49 -9.25
C ASP A 51 -9.16 9.53 -10.45
N GLY A 52 -10.38 9.07 -10.75
CA GLY A 52 -10.70 8.17 -11.84
C GLY A 52 -10.57 6.68 -11.50
N ASP A 53 -10.26 6.32 -10.25
CA ASP A 53 -10.31 4.95 -9.79
C ASP A 53 -11.77 4.46 -9.69
N VAL A 54 -11.98 3.18 -9.96
CA VAL A 54 -13.29 2.52 -9.87
C VAL A 54 -13.21 1.39 -8.87
N TYR A 55 -14.19 1.32 -7.97
CA TYR A 55 -14.25 0.31 -6.91
C TYR A 55 -15.55 -0.47 -6.98
N ASP A 56 -15.46 -1.78 -6.85
CA ASP A 56 -16.60 -2.65 -6.65
C ASP A 56 -16.80 -2.93 -5.16
N CYS A 57 -17.98 -2.61 -4.63
CA CYS A 57 -18.36 -3.05 -3.29
C CYS A 57 -18.91 -4.47 -3.39
N ILE A 58 -18.20 -5.43 -2.85
CA ILE A 58 -18.59 -6.85 -2.87
C ILE A 58 -18.96 -7.33 -1.46
N ASP A 59 -19.81 -8.36 -1.37
CA ASP A 59 -20.14 -9.01 -0.09
C ASP A 59 -18.86 -9.51 0.59
N ILE A 60 -18.69 -9.19 1.87
CA ILE A 60 -17.51 -9.57 2.67
C ILE A 60 -17.29 -11.09 2.70
N ASN A 61 -18.36 -11.90 2.58
CA ASN A 61 -18.26 -13.36 2.55
C ASN A 61 -17.88 -13.92 1.17
N ARG A 62 -17.86 -13.07 0.14
CA ARG A 62 -17.53 -13.45 -1.24
C ARG A 62 -16.22 -12.85 -1.72
N GLN A 63 -15.41 -12.32 -0.82
CA GLN A 63 -14.12 -11.71 -1.16
C GLN A 63 -13.11 -12.75 -1.69
N PRO A 64 -12.14 -12.33 -2.53
CA PRO A 64 -11.14 -13.22 -3.14
C PRO A 64 -10.34 -14.06 -2.14
N ALA A 65 -10.21 -13.60 -0.89
CA ALA A 65 -9.50 -14.31 0.19
C ALA A 65 -9.88 -15.78 0.30
N PHE A 66 -11.18 -16.10 0.16
CA PHE A 66 -11.72 -17.46 0.36
C PHE A 66 -11.48 -18.41 -0.82
N ASN A 67 -10.89 -17.94 -1.91
CA ASN A 67 -10.37 -18.81 -2.97
C ASN A 67 -9.05 -19.49 -2.56
N HIS A 68 -8.46 -19.12 -1.42
CA HIS A 68 -7.29 -19.81 -0.87
C HIS A 68 -7.67 -21.23 -0.41
N PRO A 69 -6.87 -22.26 -0.76
CA PRO A 69 -7.21 -23.66 -0.45
C PRO A 69 -7.52 -23.94 1.02
N LEU A 70 -6.81 -23.25 1.93
CA LEU A 70 -6.95 -23.40 3.39
C LEU A 70 -8.03 -22.52 4.03
N LEU A 71 -8.71 -21.65 3.25
CA LEU A 71 -9.66 -20.67 3.78
C LEU A 71 -11.12 -20.89 3.35
N LYS A 72 -11.44 -22.03 2.72
CA LYS A 72 -12.80 -22.31 2.21
C LYS A 72 -13.88 -22.24 3.29
N ASP A 73 -13.56 -22.71 4.51
CA ASP A 73 -14.48 -22.74 5.65
C ASP A 73 -14.10 -21.70 6.73
N HIS A 74 -13.25 -20.72 6.38
CA HIS A 74 -12.78 -19.73 7.32
C HIS A 74 -13.90 -18.79 7.75
N LYS A 75 -14.05 -18.61 9.06
CA LYS A 75 -15.02 -17.69 9.65
C LYS A 75 -14.37 -16.31 9.82
N ILE A 76 -15.00 -15.29 9.26
CA ILE A 76 -14.50 -13.92 9.31
C ILE A 76 -14.45 -13.43 10.76
N GLN A 77 -13.30 -12.92 11.17
CA GLN A 77 -13.11 -12.17 12.39
C GLN A 77 -13.20 -10.67 12.06
N LEU A 78 -14.26 -9.98 12.51
CA LEU A 78 -14.51 -8.58 12.14
C LEU A 78 -13.58 -7.57 12.84
N LYS A 79 -12.96 -7.97 13.95
CA LYS A 79 -12.01 -7.14 14.72
C LYS A 79 -11.03 -8.03 15.47
N PRO A 80 -9.82 -7.56 15.77
CA PRO A 80 -8.89 -8.28 16.63
C PRO A 80 -9.47 -8.42 18.05
N ASN A 81 -9.06 -9.47 18.76
CA ASN A 81 -9.48 -9.66 20.17
C ASN A 81 -8.82 -8.63 21.08
N SER A 82 -7.57 -8.31 20.85
CA SER A 82 -6.86 -7.26 21.58
C SER A 82 -5.82 -6.60 20.69
N PHE A 83 -5.68 -5.28 20.81
CA PHE A 83 -4.59 -4.56 20.20
C PHE A 83 -3.35 -4.63 21.09
N PRO A 84 -2.13 -4.58 20.50
CA PRO A 84 -0.91 -4.45 21.29
C PRO A 84 -0.93 -3.20 22.14
N VAL A 85 -0.58 -3.37 23.43
CA VAL A 85 -0.45 -2.28 24.38
C VAL A 85 0.95 -1.67 24.26
N GLY A 86 1.09 -0.38 24.41
CA GLY A 86 2.42 0.27 24.39
C GLY A 86 2.28 1.76 24.60
N ILE A 87 3.42 2.38 24.89
CA ILE A 87 3.50 3.81 25.06
C ILE A 87 3.53 4.44 23.67
N ASP A 88 2.51 5.22 23.35
CA ASP A 88 2.60 6.17 22.24
C ASP A 88 3.56 7.25 22.74
N VAL A 89 4.79 7.22 22.21
CA VAL A 89 5.82 8.19 22.58
C VAL A 89 5.43 9.50 21.91
N GLU A 90 4.65 10.32 22.61
CA GLU A 90 4.53 11.73 22.25
C GLU A 90 5.90 12.37 22.47
N ASN A 91 6.62 12.57 21.39
CA ASN A 91 7.91 13.22 21.47
C ASN A 91 7.78 14.70 21.07
N PRO A 92 7.81 15.63 22.04
CA PRO A 92 7.65 17.06 21.75
C PRO A 92 8.81 17.66 20.93
N PHE A 93 9.91 16.93 20.78
CA PHE A 93 11.08 17.34 20.00
C PHE A 93 11.08 16.82 18.56
N MET A 94 10.08 16.02 18.18
CA MET A 94 10.00 15.54 16.81
C MET A 94 9.45 16.62 15.89
N TYR A 95 10.03 16.68 14.71
CA TYR A 95 9.53 17.52 13.61
C TYR A 95 8.09 17.18 13.29
N PRO A 96 7.22 18.20 13.05
CA PRO A 96 5.80 17.97 12.80
C PRO A 96 5.59 17.17 11.51
N ILE A 97 4.73 16.16 11.59
CA ILE A 97 4.30 15.38 10.44
C ILE A 97 2.77 15.33 10.48
N SER A 98 2.19 15.55 9.32
CA SER A 98 0.75 15.37 9.14
C SER A 98 0.44 13.94 8.69
N GLU A 99 -0.70 13.43 9.07
CA GLU A 99 -1.16 12.12 8.61
C GLU A 99 -1.62 12.22 7.15
N ALA A 100 -1.05 11.36 6.29
CA ALA A 100 -1.57 11.12 4.96
C ALA A 100 -2.77 10.19 5.05
N GLN A 101 -3.79 10.43 4.26
CA GLN A 101 -5.00 9.61 4.28
C GLN A 101 -4.88 8.44 3.30
N LEU A 102 -5.27 7.25 3.78
CA LEU A 102 -5.48 6.13 2.89
C LEU A 102 -6.71 6.38 2.01
N PRO A 103 -6.71 5.84 0.79
CA PRO A 103 -7.87 5.95 -0.10
C PRO A 103 -9.07 5.25 0.53
N THR A 104 -10.22 5.91 0.44
CA THR A 104 -11.48 5.40 1.01
C THR A 104 -12.59 5.36 -0.02
N ALA A 105 -13.50 4.39 0.12
CA ALA A 105 -14.73 4.29 -0.64
C ALA A 105 -15.90 3.97 0.32
N GLU A 106 -17.06 4.57 0.10
CA GLU A 106 -18.23 4.34 0.93
C GLU A 106 -19.01 3.10 0.46
N CYS A 107 -18.59 1.93 0.90
CA CYS A 107 -19.34 0.70 0.74
C CYS A 107 -20.33 0.49 1.89
N ALA A 108 -21.46 -0.17 1.60
CA ALA A 108 -22.44 -0.51 2.61
C ALA A 108 -21.88 -1.49 3.66
N THR A 109 -22.44 -1.48 4.86
CA THR A 109 -22.11 -2.45 5.92
C THR A 109 -22.25 -3.89 5.40
N GLY A 110 -21.24 -4.72 5.65
CA GLY A 110 -21.18 -6.10 5.15
C GLY A 110 -20.60 -6.24 3.74
N THR A 111 -20.13 -5.14 3.15
CA THR A 111 -19.40 -5.15 1.88
C THR A 111 -18.02 -4.50 2.03
N ILE A 112 -17.10 -4.84 1.14
CA ILE A 112 -15.75 -4.29 1.09
C ILE A 112 -15.44 -3.71 -0.28
N PRO A 113 -14.66 -2.61 -0.37
CA PRO A 113 -14.24 -2.06 -1.65
C PRO A 113 -13.08 -2.85 -2.25
N ILE A 114 -13.21 -3.22 -3.51
CA ILE A 114 -12.13 -3.80 -4.32
C ILE A 114 -11.86 -2.89 -5.51
N LEU A 115 -10.60 -2.52 -5.70
CA LEU A 115 -10.17 -1.68 -6.82
C LEU A 115 -10.31 -2.44 -8.15
N CYS A 116 -11.13 -1.88 -9.06
CA CYS A 116 -11.28 -2.37 -10.42
C CYS A 116 -10.33 -1.60 -11.35
N ASN A 117 -9.20 -2.18 -11.69
CA ASN A 117 -8.26 -1.55 -12.61
C ASN A 117 -8.72 -1.67 -14.07
N ASN A 118 -9.62 -0.81 -14.52
CA ASN A 118 -9.93 -0.67 -15.95
C ASN A 118 -8.74 -0.14 -16.78
N ARG A 119 -7.68 0.34 -16.11
CA ARG A 119 -6.46 0.83 -16.78
C ARG A 119 -5.53 -0.28 -17.27
N GLN A 120 -5.78 -1.53 -16.86
CA GLN A 120 -4.94 -2.70 -17.20
C GLN A 120 -5.41 -3.55 -18.37
N GLU A 121 -6.52 -3.23 -19.06
CA GLU A 121 -7.06 -4.08 -20.13
C GLU A 121 -6.11 -4.30 -21.33
N ASN A 122 -5.00 -3.56 -21.44
CA ASN A 122 -4.01 -3.71 -22.51
C ASN A 122 -2.68 -4.36 -22.10
N ILE A 123 -2.53 -4.77 -20.83
CA ILE A 123 -1.30 -5.40 -20.38
C ILE A 123 -1.55 -6.88 -20.19
N SER A 124 -1.04 -7.67 -21.13
CA SER A 124 -1.17 -9.14 -21.14
C SER A 124 -0.81 -9.74 -19.77
N THR A 125 -1.60 -10.73 -19.37
CA THR A 125 -1.49 -11.54 -18.14
C THR A 125 -0.12 -12.22 -17.89
N LYS A 126 0.91 -11.87 -18.66
CA LYS A 126 2.27 -12.41 -18.51
C LYS A 126 3.11 -11.74 -17.43
N SER A 127 2.64 -10.66 -16.76
CA SER A 127 3.49 -9.87 -15.86
C SER A 127 3.38 -10.24 -14.37
N THR A 128 2.42 -11.06 -13.96
CA THR A 128 2.32 -11.48 -12.54
C THR A 128 3.37 -12.51 -12.13
N ASP A 129 3.88 -13.29 -13.09
CA ASP A 129 4.97 -14.25 -12.84
C ASP A 129 6.37 -13.58 -12.89
N ALA A 130 6.47 -12.34 -13.36
CA ALA A 130 7.75 -11.63 -13.51
C ALA A 130 8.32 -11.09 -12.18
N ILE A 131 7.54 -11.09 -11.10
CA ILE A 131 8.04 -10.68 -9.76
C ILE A 131 8.93 -11.78 -9.13
N GLY A 132 8.94 -12.98 -9.68
CA GLY A 132 9.55 -14.16 -9.06
C GLY A 132 10.97 -14.53 -9.48
N THR A 133 11.51 -14.09 -10.64
CA THR A 133 12.83 -14.55 -11.10
C THR A 133 13.58 -13.47 -11.84
N SER A 134 14.73 -13.06 -11.29
CA SER A 134 15.75 -12.15 -11.84
C SER A 134 15.44 -10.65 -11.86
N GLN A 135 14.44 -10.14 -11.15
CA GLN A 135 14.32 -8.70 -10.99
C GLN A 135 15.39 -8.19 -10.03
N GLN A 136 16.13 -7.21 -10.49
CA GLN A 136 17.10 -6.51 -9.67
C GLN A 136 16.34 -5.73 -8.58
N GLN A 137 16.82 -5.81 -7.35
CA GLN A 137 16.26 -5.07 -6.22
C GLN A 137 17.36 -4.36 -5.48
N GLU A 138 17.14 -3.10 -5.14
CA GLU A 138 18.00 -2.35 -4.24
C GLU A 138 17.20 -1.81 -3.07
N VAL A 139 17.79 -1.83 -1.89
CA VAL A 139 17.14 -1.44 -0.63
C VAL A 139 18.02 -0.47 0.15
N ALA A 140 17.39 0.41 0.94
CA ALA A 140 18.04 1.24 1.94
C ALA A 140 17.12 1.37 3.16
N GLY A 141 17.63 1.05 4.35
CA GLY A 141 16.83 1.04 5.58
C GLY A 141 17.44 0.19 6.67
N ILE A 142 16.60 -0.45 7.47
CA ILE A 142 16.99 -1.28 8.62
C ILE A 142 16.42 -2.69 8.44
N LYS A 143 17.26 -3.70 8.67
CA LYS A 143 16.85 -5.07 8.98
C LYS A 143 16.95 -5.24 10.50
N TYR A 144 16.03 -5.96 11.08
CA TYR A 144 16.01 -6.24 12.52
C TYR A 144 15.75 -7.72 12.74
N PHE A 145 16.52 -8.37 13.60
CA PHE A 145 16.48 -9.81 13.81
C PHE A 145 16.12 -10.10 15.26
N ASP A 146 14.90 -10.59 15.47
CA ASP A 146 14.37 -11.00 16.76
C ASP A 146 13.11 -11.84 16.57
N ASP A 147 12.66 -12.51 17.62
CA ASP A 147 11.33 -13.07 17.68
C ASP A 147 10.34 -11.94 17.90
N ILE A 148 9.50 -11.67 16.91
CA ILE A 148 8.56 -10.55 16.92
C ILE A 148 7.15 -11.01 16.53
N TYR A 149 6.17 -10.41 17.20
CA TYR A 149 4.75 -10.67 17.00
C TYR A 149 4.06 -9.50 16.30
N GLY A 150 4.83 -8.62 15.72
CA GLY A 150 4.35 -7.50 14.94
C GLY A 150 5.32 -6.35 14.85
N THR A 151 4.97 -5.36 14.04
CA THR A 151 5.72 -4.11 13.89
C THR A 151 4.79 -2.93 13.62
N GLN A 152 5.14 -1.77 14.16
CA GLN A 152 4.51 -0.49 13.89
C GLN A 152 5.54 0.52 13.43
N ALA A 153 5.18 1.36 12.47
CA ALA A 153 5.98 2.53 12.12
C ALA A 153 5.15 3.60 11.40
N ALA A 154 5.64 4.83 11.41
CA ALA A 154 5.18 5.91 10.55
C ALA A 154 6.06 5.97 9.30
N ILE A 155 5.46 5.77 8.14
CA ILE A 155 6.11 5.70 6.82
C ILE A 155 5.87 7.02 6.11
N ASN A 156 6.93 7.75 5.81
CA ASN A 156 6.87 8.99 5.05
C ASN A 156 6.51 8.71 3.58
N ILE A 157 5.58 9.47 3.02
CA ILE A 157 5.03 9.22 1.69
C ILE A 157 5.50 10.29 0.71
N TYR A 158 6.26 9.86 -0.29
CA TYR A 158 6.64 10.62 -1.46
C TYR A 158 6.16 9.94 -2.74
N GLU A 159 6.14 10.66 -3.85
CA GLU A 159 5.94 10.12 -5.20
C GLU A 159 7.30 10.13 -5.95
N PRO A 160 8.17 9.13 -5.74
CA PRO A 160 9.45 9.02 -6.42
C PRO A 160 9.26 8.88 -7.92
N MET A 161 10.17 9.48 -8.70
CA MET A 161 10.18 9.32 -10.14
C MET A 161 10.61 7.90 -10.52
N VAL A 162 9.72 7.17 -11.19
CA VAL A 162 9.98 5.85 -11.79
C VAL A 162 10.13 6.06 -13.29
N LYS A 163 11.34 5.86 -13.81
CA LYS A 163 11.70 6.17 -15.21
C LYS A 163 11.17 5.14 -16.19
N HIS A 164 11.20 3.88 -15.81
CA HIS A 164 10.84 2.77 -16.68
C HIS A 164 9.55 2.10 -16.23
N HIS A 165 8.70 1.77 -17.20
CA HIS A 165 7.35 1.25 -16.93
C HIS A 165 7.30 0.03 -15.99
N TRP A 166 8.28 -0.87 -16.09
CA TRP A 166 8.33 -2.12 -15.32
C TRP A 166 9.04 -2.01 -13.96
N ASP A 167 9.62 -0.86 -13.66
CA ASP A 167 10.24 -0.62 -12.36
C ASP A 167 9.21 -0.13 -11.34
N LEU A 168 9.57 -0.24 -10.08
CA LEU A 168 8.82 0.32 -8.97
C LEU A 168 9.75 0.93 -7.92
N SER A 169 9.22 1.86 -7.14
CA SER A 169 9.86 2.42 -5.96
C SER A 169 8.88 2.45 -4.79
N GLY A 170 9.27 1.94 -3.64
CA GLY A 170 8.40 1.80 -2.47
C GLY A 170 9.02 2.28 -1.17
N SER A 171 8.14 2.69 -0.26
CA SER A 171 8.39 2.98 1.15
C SER A 171 7.61 1.98 1.99
N TRP A 172 8.28 1.17 2.83
CA TRP A 172 7.75 -0.12 3.23
C TRP A 172 8.11 -0.55 4.65
N ILE A 173 7.19 -1.29 5.27
CA ILE A 173 7.46 -2.11 6.45
C ILE A 173 7.12 -3.57 6.15
N GLN A 174 7.91 -4.49 6.71
CA GLN A 174 7.76 -5.92 6.45
C GLN A 174 8.20 -6.75 7.65
N ILE A 175 7.53 -7.87 7.85
CA ILE A 175 7.95 -8.95 8.77
C ILE A 175 8.03 -10.25 7.99
N GLU A 176 8.98 -11.11 8.38
CA GLU A 176 9.20 -12.39 7.70
C GLU A 176 9.74 -13.47 8.63
N ASN A 177 9.50 -14.72 8.27
CA ASN A 177 10.15 -15.89 8.82
C ASN A 177 10.30 -16.94 7.72
N GLY A 178 11.53 -17.33 7.40
CA GLY A 178 11.80 -18.23 6.26
C GLY A 178 11.24 -17.65 4.95
N PRO A 179 10.44 -18.42 4.20
CA PRO A 179 9.81 -17.97 2.96
C PRO A 179 8.53 -17.14 3.18
N ASP A 180 7.95 -17.17 4.38
CA ASP A 180 6.74 -16.44 4.70
C ASP A 180 7.04 -14.95 4.93
N VAL A 181 6.26 -14.10 4.31
CA VAL A 181 6.43 -12.64 4.30
C VAL A 181 5.09 -11.96 4.43
N ILE A 182 5.03 -10.88 5.20
CA ILE A 182 3.92 -9.93 5.24
C ILE A 182 4.49 -8.52 5.25
N GLY A 183 3.95 -7.64 4.41
CA GLY A 183 4.36 -6.25 4.39
C GLY A 183 3.26 -5.30 3.94
N ALA A 184 3.44 -4.03 4.27
CA ALA A 184 2.54 -2.95 3.90
C ALA A 184 3.29 -1.63 3.73
N GLY A 185 2.75 -0.73 2.91
CA GLY A 185 3.32 0.59 2.69
C GLY A 185 2.84 1.22 1.40
N SER A 186 3.68 2.08 0.86
CA SER A 186 3.41 2.76 -0.40
C SER A 186 4.39 2.34 -1.47
N TRP A 187 3.92 2.21 -2.70
CA TRP A 187 4.80 2.22 -3.86
C TRP A 187 4.21 2.99 -5.04
N VAL A 188 5.11 3.42 -5.91
CA VAL A 188 4.84 3.95 -7.25
C VAL A 188 5.26 2.88 -8.25
N SER A 189 4.32 2.41 -9.06
CA SER A 189 4.57 1.36 -10.07
C SER A 189 3.67 1.56 -11.29
N PRO A 190 4.17 2.17 -12.37
CA PRO A 190 3.37 2.44 -13.55
C PRO A 190 2.77 1.19 -14.20
N SER A 191 3.52 0.07 -14.20
CA SER A 191 3.03 -1.20 -14.75
C SER A 191 1.93 -1.85 -13.93
N PHE A 192 1.95 -1.64 -12.60
CA PHE A 192 0.98 -2.26 -11.69
C PHE A 192 -0.29 -1.44 -11.54
N SER A 193 -0.16 -0.12 -11.52
CA SER A 193 -1.25 0.82 -11.19
C SER A 193 -1.77 1.59 -12.41
N GLY A 194 -1.01 1.63 -13.51
CA GLY A 194 -1.36 2.41 -14.71
C GLY A 194 -1.07 3.91 -14.57
N ASP A 195 -0.44 4.33 -13.48
CA ASP A 195 -0.04 5.72 -13.21
C ASP A 195 1.22 5.77 -12.33
N SER A 196 1.66 6.99 -12.02
CA SER A 196 2.86 7.25 -11.21
C SER A 196 2.54 7.84 -9.83
N PHE A 197 1.37 7.53 -9.28
CA PHE A 197 0.97 7.97 -7.95
C PHE A 197 1.45 7.02 -6.86
N ALA A 198 1.67 7.58 -5.66
CA ALA A 198 1.90 6.78 -4.45
C ALA A 198 0.59 6.10 -4.03
N ARG A 199 0.58 4.77 -4.02
CA ARG A 199 -0.60 3.97 -3.72
C ARG A 199 -0.36 3.06 -2.53
N PHE A 200 -1.40 2.84 -1.71
CA PHE A 200 -1.32 1.96 -0.55
C PHE A 200 -1.41 0.50 -0.97
N HIS A 201 -0.40 -0.27 -0.62
CA HIS A 201 -0.32 -1.67 -0.99
C HIS A 201 0.00 -2.56 0.21
N ILE A 202 -0.47 -3.79 0.12
CA ILE A 202 -0.03 -4.90 0.95
C ILE A 202 0.59 -5.98 0.08
N SER A 203 1.54 -6.70 0.64
CA SER A 203 2.18 -7.83 -0.02
C SER A 203 2.38 -8.96 0.97
N TRP A 204 2.24 -10.19 0.51
CA TRP A 204 2.58 -11.36 1.31
C TRP A 204 3.06 -12.49 0.41
N ARG A 205 3.73 -13.44 1.05
CA ARG A 205 4.08 -14.72 0.46
C ARG A 205 3.82 -15.79 1.52
N ASP A 206 3.11 -16.82 1.13
CA ASP A 206 2.91 -18.03 1.91
C ASP A 206 3.50 -19.23 1.15
N GLU A 207 3.89 -20.27 1.90
CA GLU A 207 4.49 -21.46 1.32
C GLU A 207 3.49 -22.24 0.46
N VAL A 208 2.20 -22.19 0.77
CA VAL A 208 1.15 -22.96 0.08
C VAL A 208 1.01 -22.51 -1.37
N GLN A 209 0.96 -21.19 -1.60
CA GLN A 209 0.90 -20.63 -2.94
C GLN A 209 2.28 -20.47 -3.58
N ASN A 210 3.33 -20.41 -2.76
CA ASN A 210 4.74 -20.25 -3.15
C ASN A 210 4.97 -19.11 -4.19
N LYS A 211 4.20 -18.03 -4.07
CA LYS A 211 4.29 -16.83 -4.91
C LYS A 211 4.07 -15.57 -4.10
N SER A 212 4.61 -14.46 -4.57
CA SER A 212 4.31 -13.15 -4.00
C SER A 212 2.93 -12.69 -4.43
N CYS A 213 2.15 -12.22 -3.48
CA CYS A 213 0.78 -11.76 -3.65
C CYS A 213 0.65 -10.30 -3.22
N ASN A 214 -0.24 -9.55 -3.88
CA ASN A 214 -0.45 -8.14 -3.60
C ASN A 214 -1.95 -7.81 -3.59
N ASN A 215 -2.39 -7.07 -2.59
CA ASN A 215 -3.77 -6.61 -2.46
C ASN A 215 -4.78 -7.77 -2.64
N HIS A 216 -5.77 -7.62 -3.52
CA HIS A 216 -6.75 -8.65 -3.85
C HIS A 216 -6.42 -9.46 -5.12
N LYS A 217 -5.18 -9.33 -5.66
CA LYS A 217 -4.78 -10.10 -6.86
C LYS A 217 -4.57 -11.60 -6.58
N CYS A 218 -4.39 -11.97 -5.33
CA CYS A 218 -4.35 -13.36 -4.87
C CYS A 218 -5.31 -13.57 -3.70
N PRO A 219 -5.76 -14.80 -3.47
CA PRO A 219 -6.49 -15.15 -2.26
C PRO A 219 -5.57 -15.19 -1.04
N GLY A 220 -6.12 -14.95 0.18
CA GLY A 220 -5.39 -15.08 1.45
C GLY A 220 -5.56 -13.91 2.42
N PHE A 221 -5.62 -12.66 1.97
CA PHE A 221 -5.91 -11.52 2.83
C PHE A 221 -7.42 -11.32 2.99
N VAL A 222 -7.90 -11.39 4.23
CA VAL A 222 -9.31 -11.17 4.59
C VAL A 222 -9.50 -9.71 4.98
N GLN A 223 -10.10 -8.91 4.09
CA GLN A 223 -10.44 -7.52 4.38
C GLN A 223 -11.72 -7.44 5.21
N VAL A 224 -11.74 -6.55 6.22
CA VAL A 224 -12.91 -6.29 7.07
C VAL A 224 -13.36 -4.84 7.00
N SER A 225 -12.49 -3.93 6.60
CA SER A 225 -12.84 -2.52 6.42
C SER A 225 -13.76 -2.36 5.21
N SER A 226 -14.91 -1.73 5.42
CA SER A 226 -15.85 -1.36 4.36
C SER A 226 -15.48 -0.06 3.64
N SER A 227 -14.41 0.63 4.09
CA SER A 227 -14.03 1.94 3.56
C SER A 227 -12.62 2.00 2.98
N VAL A 228 -11.63 1.35 3.59
CA VAL A 228 -10.23 1.42 3.12
C VAL A 228 -10.05 0.65 1.81
N VAL A 229 -9.41 1.29 0.83
CA VAL A 229 -9.15 0.71 -0.49
C VAL A 229 -7.69 0.31 -0.64
N LEU A 230 -7.43 -0.98 -0.86
CA LEU A 230 -6.10 -1.46 -1.19
C LEU A 230 -5.77 -1.16 -2.67
N GLY A 231 -4.59 -0.59 -2.91
CA GLY A 231 -4.15 -0.17 -4.23
C GLY A 231 -4.60 1.24 -4.64
N GLY A 232 -5.41 1.93 -3.84
CA GLY A 232 -5.82 3.29 -4.11
C GLY A 232 -4.74 4.33 -3.74
N ARG A 233 -4.90 5.56 -4.23
CA ARG A 233 -3.94 6.65 -4.09
C ARG A 233 -3.90 7.20 -2.67
N ILE A 234 -2.70 7.38 -2.10
CA ILE A 234 -2.48 8.05 -0.81
C ILE A 234 -2.37 9.55 -1.03
N GLN A 235 -3.05 10.35 -0.20
CA GLN A 235 -3.00 11.82 -0.27
C GLN A 235 -3.16 12.45 1.11
N PRO A 236 -2.54 13.67 1.33
CA PRO A 236 -1.53 14.28 0.48
C PRO A 236 -0.18 13.57 0.60
N VAL A 237 0.74 13.84 -0.33
CA VAL A 237 2.11 13.34 -0.30
C VAL A 237 3.09 14.42 0.15
N SER A 238 4.23 14.01 0.66
CA SER A 238 5.30 14.91 1.11
C SER A 238 5.94 15.68 -0.02
N VAL A 239 6.40 16.87 0.28
CA VAL A 239 7.08 17.76 -0.66
C VAL A 239 8.50 18.03 -0.15
N TYR A 240 9.49 17.89 -1.06
CA TYR A 240 10.86 18.24 -0.74
C TYR A 240 10.98 19.66 -0.23
N ASN A 241 11.60 19.83 0.93
CA ASN A 241 11.72 21.08 1.68
C ASN A 241 10.38 21.78 1.99
N GLY A 242 9.30 20.99 2.10
CA GLY A 242 7.93 21.45 2.37
C GLY A 242 7.22 20.56 3.39
N PRO A 243 5.87 20.56 3.38
CA PRO A 243 5.06 19.75 4.27
C PRO A 243 5.41 18.27 4.16
N GLN A 244 5.43 17.59 5.30
CA GLN A 244 5.72 16.16 5.39
C GLN A 244 4.48 15.39 5.81
N TYR A 245 4.21 14.30 5.11
CA TYR A 245 3.07 13.43 5.33
C TYR A 245 3.51 11.98 5.51
N ALA A 246 2.90 11.29 6.45
CA ALA A 246 3.19 9.89 6.72
C ALA A 246 1.90 9.09 6.97
N ILE A 247 1.96 7.80 6.72
CA ILE A 247 0.94 6.84 7.16
C ILE A 247 1.49 6.06 8.36
N LYS A 248 0.68 5.85 9.39
CA LYS A 248 1.00 4.98 10.52
C LYS A 248 0.41 3.60 10.27
N VAL A 249 1.26 2.59 10.21
CA VAL A 249 0.86 1.20 9.91
C VAL A 249 1.33 0.30 11.05
N LEU A 250 0.43 -0.58 11.48
CA LEU A 250 0.69 -1.62 12.45
C LEU A 250 0.32 -2.98 11.84
N ILE A 251 1.28 -3.90 11.82
CA ILE A 251 1.05 -5.33 11.54
C ILE A 251 1.29 -6.07 12.84
N PHE A 252 0.34 -6.87 13.30
CA PHE A 252 0.51 -7.61 14.55
C PHE A 252 -0.27 -8.92 14.57
N LYS A 253 0.21 -9.85 15.36
CA LYS A 253 -0.43 -11.13 15.60
C LYS A 253 -1.44 -11.01 16.75
N ASP A 254 -2.71 -11.35 16.51
CA ASP A 254 -3.72 -11.42 17.56
C ASP A 254 -3.39 -12.63 18.48
N PRO A 255 -3.13 -12.42 19.78
CA PRO A 255 -2.67 -13.49 20.67
C PRO A 255 -3.70 -14.60 20.87
N LYS A 256 -4.98 -14.38 20.56
CA LYS A 256 -6.05 -15.37 20.75
C LYS A 256 -6.37 -16.17 19.49
N THR A 257 -6.41 -15.52 18.33
CA THR A 257 -6.76 -16.16 17.06
C THR A 257 -5.55 -16.45 16.19
N GLU A 258 -4.39 -15.91 16.57
CA GLU A 258 -3.11 -16.01 15.87
C GLU A 258 -3.10 -15.38 14.47
N ASN A 259 -4.19 -14.74 14.03
CA ASN A 259 -4.27 -14.03 12.77
C ASN A 259 -3.35 -12.81 12.77
N TRP A 260 -2.70 -12.55 11.64
CA TRP A 260 -1.85 -11.38 11.44
C TRP A 260 -2.70 -10.20 10.95
N TRP A 261 -2.93 -9.23 11.83
CA TRP A 261 -3.76 -8.08 11.56
C TRP A 261 -2.99 -6.93 10.93
N LEU A 262 -3.64 -6.24 10.00
CA LEU A 262 -3.20 -4.96 9.43
C LEU A 262 -4.11 -3.84 9.92
N VAL A 263 -3.48 -2.81 10.49
CA VAL A 263 -4.16 -1.67 11.13
C VAL A 263 -3.51 -0.38 10.65
N TYR A 264 -4.31 0.65 10.52
CA TYR A 264 -3.89 1.97 10.05
C TYR A 264 -4.30 3.08 11.03
N GLY A 265 -3.46 4.12 11.09
CA GLY A 265 -3.73 5.39 11.76
C GLY A 265 -3.69 5.34 13.28
N GLU A 266 -3.80 6.51 13.89
CA GLU A 266 -3.82 6.66 15.35
C GLU A 266 -5.09 6.02 15.96
N GLU A 267 -6.20 6.08 15.24
CA GLU A 267 -7.49 5.49 15.68
C GLU A 267 -7.51 3.97 15.56
N LYS A 268 -6.43 3.34 15.08
CA LYS A 268 -6.30 1.89 14.95
C LYS A 268 -7.40 1.25 14.10
N THR A 269 -7.67 1.84 12.94
CA THR A 269 -8.62 1.29 11.98
C THR A 269 -8.15 -0.07 11.47
N ALA A 270 -8.87 -1.15 11.80
CA ALA A 270 -8.57 -2.48 11.29
C ALA A 270 -8.93 -2.56 9.80
N ILE A 271 -7.93 -2.82 8.95
CA ILE A 271 -8.14 -2.99 7.50
C ILE A 271 -8.55 -4.43 7.21
N GLY A 272 -7.85 -5.40 7.80
CA GLY A 272 -8.05 -6.81 7.60
C GLY A 272 -6.93 -7.63 8.21
N TYR A 273 -6.84 -8.90 7.83
CA TYR A 273 -5.86 -9.81 8.38
C TYR A 273 -5.49 -10.95 7.43
N TRP A 274 -4.35 -11.54 7.65
CA TRP A 274 -3.94 -12.82 7.08
C TRP A 274 -4.18 -13.92 8.12
N PRO A 275 -5.03 -14.92 7.83
CA PRO A 275 -5.19 -16.10 8.70
C PRO A 275 -3.86 -16.83 8.89
N SER A 276 -3.49 -17.14 10.14
CA SER A 276 -2.22 -17.81 10.45
C SER A 276 -2.09 -19.18 9.79
N SER A 277 -3.23 -19.83 9.51
CA SER A 277 -3.28 -21.16 8.89
C SER A 277 -2.64 -21.22 7.49
N GLN A 278 -2.47 -20.09 6.81
CA GLN A 278 -1.83 -20.06 5.49
C GLN A 278 -0.29 -20.02 5.56
N PHE A 279 0.28 -19.73 6.73
CA PHE A 279 1.72 -19.64 6.94
C PHE A 279 2.26 -20.88 7.63
N SER A 280 3.40 -21.37 7.16
CA SER A 280 4.12 -22.49 7.80
C SER A 280 5.16 -22.02 8.81
N TYR A 281 5.92 -20.97 8.44
CA TYR A 281 7.03 -20.42 9.24
C TYR A 281 6.58 -19.28 10.13
N MET A 282 5.67 -18.43 9.67
CA MET A 282 5.10 -17.32 10.46
C MET A 282 3.87 -17.74 11.26
N LYS A 283 3.61 -19.05 11.40
CA LYS A 283 2.49 -19.53 12.21
C LYS A 283 2.58 -19.05 13.66
N GLU A 284 3.76 -19.05 14.24
CA GLU A 284 3.97 -18.64 15.64
C GLU A 284 4.46 -17.20 15.76
N MET A 285 5.51 -16.84 15.05
CA MET A 285 6.14 -15.52 15.11
C MET A 285 6.88 -15.19 13.82
N ALA A 286 7.25 -13.94 13.65
CA ALA A 286 8.24 -13.53 12.66
C ALA A 286 9.63 -13.50 13.31
N SER A 287 10.67 -13.74 12.52
CA SER A 287 12.08 -13.73 12.96
C SER A 287 12.85 -12.52 12.48
N LYS A 288 12.25 -11.72 11.59
CA LYS A 288 12.89 -10.53 11.02
C LYS A 288 11.87 -9.47 10.68
N ALA A 289 12.25 -8.19 10.84
CA ALA A 289 11.53 -7.05 10.31
C ALA A 289 12.43 -6.20 9.41
N LEU A 290 11.82 -5.44 8.49
CA LEU A 290 12.46 -4.48 7.61
C LEU A 290 11.68 -3.17 7.60
N TRP A 291 12.41 -2.05 7.60
CA TRP A 291 11.85 -0.70 7.50
C TRP A 291 12.73 0.14 6.58
N GLY A 292 12.15 0.78 5.57
CA GLY A 292 12.89 1.65 4.67
C GLY A 292 12.30 1.72 3.27
N GLY A 293 13.17 2.01 2.30
CA GLY A 293 12.84 2.07 0.89
C GLY A 293 13.40 0.92 0.08
N TYR A 294 12.76 0.63 -1.00
CA TYR A 294 13.27 -0.31 -2.00
C TYR A 294 12.89 0.13 -3.41
N VAL A 295 13.70 -0.26 -4.37
CA VAL A 295 13.39 -0.19 -5.79
C VAL A 295 13.52 -1.58 -6.37
N GLN A 296 12.70 -1.89 -7.35
CA GLN A 296 12.68 -3.20 -7.99
C GLN A 296 12.28 -3.07 -9.45
N GLY A 297 12.85 -3.90 -10.29
CA GLY A 297 12.50 -3.97 -11.71
C GLY A 297 13.68 -4.32 -12.61
N PRO A 298 13.46 -4.43 -13.90
CA PRO A 298 14.51 -4.84 -14.86
C PRO A 298 15.70 -3.91 -14.90
N THR A 299 15.50 -2.60 -14.63
CA THR A 299 16.58 -1.59 -14.70
C THR A 299 16.96 -1.04 -13.34
N ALA A 300 16.47 -1.64 -12.25
CA ALA A 300 16.67 -1.14 -10.88
C ALA A 300 18.13 -1.01 -10.46
N SER A 301 19.05 -1.79 -11.04
CA SER A 301 20.48 -1.70 -10.76
C SER A 301 21.28 -0.87 -11.78
N GLU A 302 20.69 -0.47 -12.89
CA GLU A 302 21.34 0.30 -13.95
C GLU A 302 20.84 1.75 -13.98
N ASP A 303 19.74 2.03 -14.66
CA ASP A 303 19.06 3.33 -14.72
C ASP A 303 17.90 3.34 -13.72
N SER A 304 18.26 3.31 -12.46
CA SER A 304 17.36 3.06 -11.34
C SER A 304 16.33 4.18 -11.14
N PRO A 305 15.12 3.86 -10.63
CA PRO A 305 14.17 4.88 -10.18
C PRO A 305 14.70 5.65 -8.96
N GLN A 306 14.11 6.79 -8.66
CA GLN A 306 14.32 7.46 -7.38
C GLN A 306 13.79 6.59 -6.22
N MET A 307 14.41 6.70 -5.04
CA MET A 307 13.94 6.08 -3.81
C MET A 307 13.54 7.18 -2.81
N GLY A 308 12.35 7.05 -2.22
CA GLY A 308 11.82 8.03 -1.26
C GLY A 308 11.59 9.39 -1.92
N SER A 309 12.23 10.43 -1.42
CA SER A 309 12.17 11.78 -2.00
C SER A 309 13.03 11.96 -3.25
N GLY A 310 13.87 10.99 -3.60
CA GLY A 310 14.92 11.12 -4.62
C GLY A 310 16.19 11.80 -4.12
N HIS A 311 16.27 12.12 -2.82
CA HIS A 311 17.41 12.78 -2.18
C HIS A 311 18.11 11.86 -1.21
N PHE A 312 19.40 12.11 -0.94
CA PHE A 312 20.17 11.30 -0.03
C PHE A 312 19.75 11.48 1.44
N ALA A 313 19.88 10.43 2.23
CA ALA A 313 19.50 10.40 3.64
C ALA A 313 20.15 11.51 4.48
N SER A 314 21.40 11.89 4.17
CA SER A 314 22.16 12.95 4.86
C SER A 314 21.51 14.33 4.79
N GLU A 315 20.56 14.55 3.88
CA GLU A 315 19.82 15.81 3.82
C GLU A 315 18.79 15.95 4.96
N GLY A 316 18.43 14.85 5.62
CA GLY A 316 17.61 14.83 6.82
C GLY A 316 16.15 15.19 6.62
N TYR A 317 15.52 15.64 7.73
CA TYR A 317 14.09 15.95 7.77
C TYR A 317 13.67 17.01 6.75
N GLY A 318 12.49 16.77 6.14
CA GLY A 318 11.89 17.63 5.13
C GLY A 318 12.48 17.48 3.74
N LYS A 319 13.57 16.72 3.60
CA LYS A 319 14.30 16.54 2.34
C LYS A 319 14.47 15.06 1.98
N ALA A 320 14.95 14.24 2.91
CA ALA A 320 15.04 12.79 2.73
C ALA A 320 13.76 12.10 3.22
N ALA A 321 13.42 10.97 2.63
CA ALA A 321 12.35 10.12 3.14
C ALA A 321 12.77 9.42 4.43
N PHE A 322 11.79 9.02 5.24
CA PHE A 322 12.07 8.36 6.52
C PHE A 322 11.00 7.30 6.87
N VAL A 323 11.41 6.38 7.74
CA VAL A 323 10.51 5.58 8.58
C VAL A 323 10.86 5.89 10.03
N ARG A 324 9.86 6.26 10.84
CA ARG A 324 10.05 6.65 12.24
C ARG A 324 9.01 6.00 13.17
N ASP A 325 9.15 6.25 14.46
CA ASP A 325 8.29 5.67 15.50
C ASP A 325 8.25 4.14 15.41
N ILE A 326 9.41 3.58 15.05
CA ILE A 326 9.57 2.14 14.82
C ILE A 326 9.43 1.41 16.15
N GLN A 327 8.48 0.49 16.21
CA GLN A 327 8.24 -0.41 17.34
C GLN A 327 8.05 -1.84 16.83
N VAL A 328 8.36 -2.80 17.69
CA VAL A 328 8.01 -4.21 17.50
C VAL A 328 7.02 -4.65 18.58
N VAL A 329 6.25 -5.68 18.28
CA VAL A 329 5.35 -6.32 19.25
C VAL A 329 6.06 -7.55 19.80
N ASN A 330 6.17 -7.66 21.12
CA ASN A 330 6.76 -8.79 21.81
C ASN A 330 5.73 -9.91 22.12
N GLU A 331 6.16 -10.98 22.75
CA GLU A 331 5.31 -12.13 23.14
C GLU A 331 4.19 -11.77 24.11
N ASP A 332 4.36 -10.73 24.92
CA ASP A 332 3.35 -10.23 25.85
C ASP A 332 2.32 -9.30 25.19
N ASN A 333 2.28 -9.25 23.86
CA ASN A 333 1.46 -8.32 23.08
C ASN A 333 1.68 -6.86 23.44
N MET A 334 2.94 -6.48 23.70
CA MET A 334 3.34 -5.11 24.00
C MET A 334 4.19 -4.53 22.88
N ARG A 335 3.89 -3.28 22.50
CA ARG A 335 4.74 -2.51 21.59
C ARG A 335 5.95 -1.97 22.37
N VAL A 336 7.13 -2.31 21.89
CA VAL A 336 8.40 -1.90 22.50
C VAL A 336 9.33 -1.31 21.44
N ILE A 337 10.24 -0.42 21.87
CA ILE A 337 11.29 0.09 21.00
C ILE A 337 12.26 -1.07 20.70
N PRO A 338 12.59 -1.34 19.43
CA PRO A 338 13.51 -2.41 19.07
C PRO A 338 14.89 -2.23 19.72
N ASN A 339 15.52 -3.32 20.13
CA ASN A 339 16.87 -3.30 20.65
C ASN A 339 17.86 -2.93 19.53
N PRO A 340 18.60 -1.79 19.63
CA PRO A 340 19.48 -1.34 18.54
C PRO A 340 20.63 -2.30 18.22
N VAL A 341 21.01 -3.18 19.14
CA VAL A 341 22.05 -4.21 18.92
C VAL A 341 21.60 -5.28 17.90
N LYS A 342 20.30 -5.51 17.79
CA LYS A 342 19.69 -6.46 16.85
C LYS A 342 19.34 -5.82 15.48
N ALA A 343 19.60 -4.52 15.32
CA ALA A 343 19.37 -3.79 14.09
C ALA A 343 20.59 -3.84 13.18
N ASP A 344 20.36 -4.09 11.89
CA ASP A 344 21.37 -4.09 10.82
C ASP A 344 20.94 -3.06 9.74
N PRO A 345 21.31 -1.79 9.94
CA PRO A 345 21.03 -0.74 8.95
C PRO A 345 21.97 -0.88 7.74
N GLY A 346 21.40 -0.72 6.54
CA GLY A 346 22.18 -0.92 5.34
C GLY A 346 21.55 -0.37 4.06
N SER A 347 22.37 -0.37 3.02
CA SER A 347 21.98 -0.13 1.65
C SER A 347 22.75 -1.07 0.74
N THR A 348 22.06 -1.64 -0.25
CA THR A 348 22.67 -2.52 -1.25
C THR A 348 23.55 -1.75 -2.22
N ASN A 349 23.28 -0.46 -2.46
CA ASN A 349 24.06 0.38 -3.36
C ASN A 349 24.19 1.82 -2.81
N ARG A 350 25.19 2.06 -2.00
CA ARG A 350 25.43 3.35 -1.33
C ARG A 350 25.76 4.50 -2.27
N ARG A 351 26.11 4.24 -3.55
CA ARG A 351 26.34 5.30 -4.53
C ARG A 351 25.04 5.88 -5.09
N LYS A 352 23.94 5.11 -5.02
CA LYS A 352 22.62 5.50 -5.52
C LYS A 352 21.64 5.83 -4.42
N TYR A 353 21.71 5.07 -3.30
CA TYR A 353 20.78 5.17 -2.19
C TYR A 353 21.55 5.10 -0.88
N THR A 354 21.27 6.03 0.00
CA THR A 354 21.91 6.12 1.32
C THR A 354 20.89 5.91 2.43
N TYR A 355 21.39 5.69 3.63
CA TYR A 355 20.62 5.67 4.85
C TYR A 355 21.36 6.42 5.96
N GLU A 356 20.59 7.01 6.90
CA GLU A 356 21.06 7.54 8.17
C GLU A 356 20.20 6.94 9.27
N TYR A 357 20.82 6.11 10.10
CA TYR A 357 20.14 5.35 11.15
C TYR A 357 20.31 6.01 12.51
N TYR A 358 19.20 6.15 13.19
CA TYR A 358 19.12 6.65 14.56
C TYR A 358 18.45 5.59 15.43
N GLY A 359 19.28 4.87 16.19
CA GLY A 359 18.85 3.75 17.02
C GLY A 359 18.05 4.21 18.24
N HIS A 360 18.66 4.10 19.42
CA HIS A 360 17.99 4.46 20.67
C HIS A 360 18.31 5.92 21.03
N ASN A 361 17.37 6.82 20.82
CA ASN A 361 17.46 8.22 21.22
C ASN A 361 16.09 8.73 21.74
N PRO A 362 16.00 9.96 22.28
CA PRO A 362 14.72 10.50 22.76
C PRO A 362 13.59 10.52 21.73
N ASN A 363 13.94 10.48 20.44
CA ASN A 363 12.97 10.47 19.33
C ASN A 363 12.60 9.05 18.86
N GLY A 364 12.92 8.01 19.65
CA GLY A 364 12.70 6.63 19.25
C GLY A 364 13.63 6.15 18.12
N MET A 365 13.42 4.93 17.67
CA MET A 365 14.15 4.38 16.52
C MET A 365 13.58 4.92 15.21
N HIS A 366 14.45 5.42 14.34
CA HIS A 366 14.07 5.89 13.01
C HIS A 366 15.24 5.81 12.01
N VAL A 367 14.92 5.88 10.73
CA VAL A 367 15.87 5.89 9.63
C VAL A 367 15.43 6.87 8.55
N TYR A 368 16.38 7.71 8.10
CA TYR A 368 16.25 8.41 6.82
C TYR A 368 16.84 7.54 5.72
N TYR A 369 16.25 7.57 4.55
CA TYR A 369 16.72 6.82 3.40
C TYR A 369 16.33 7.51 2.10
N GLY A 370 17.00 7.16 1.01
CA GLY A 370 16.67 7.63 -0.31
C GLY A 370 17.86 7.88 -1.21
N GLY A 371 17.57 8.38 -2.39
CA GLY A 371 18.56 8.79 -3.37
C GLY A 371 18.01 8.87 -4.78
N PRO A 372 18.78 9.49 -5.71
CA PRO A 372 18.31 9.82 -7.06
C PRO A 372 18.24 8.62 -8.02
N GLY A 373 18.77 7.46 -7.64
CA GLY A 373 18.86 6.28 -8.52
C GLY A 373 19.96 6.37 -9.58
N SER A 374 20.59 7.51 -9.73
CA SER A 374 21.77 7.71 -10.57
C SER A 374 23.04 7.74 -9.72
N TYR A 375 24.18 7.42 -10.34
CA TYR A 375 25.46 7.62 -9.68
C TYR A 375 25.73 9.11 -9.47
N SER A 376 26.11 9.49 -8.28
CA SER A 376 26.59 10.84 -7.95
C SER A 376 28.03 11.01 -8.35
#